data_c5c90a1331192280e9e420bc97957cf6
#
_entry.id   c5c90a1331192280e9e420bc97957cf6
#
_cell.length_a   1.000
_cell.length_b   1.000
_cell.length_c   1.000
_cell.angle_alpha   90.00
_cell.angle_beta   90.00
_cell.angle_gamma   90.00
#
_symmetry.space_group_name_H-M   'P 1'
#
loop_
_entity.id
_entity.type
_entity.pdbx_description
1 polymer ?
#
loop_
_entity_poly.entity_id
_entity_poly.type
_entity_poly.pdbx_seq_one_letter_code
_entity_poly.pdbx_strand_id
1 'polypeptide(L)'
;MGFEVGIARHEGSWTSSVVAGQRDASPLAAEAAQVEAARMEATRMEAVRRYDILDTPPDGAFDRVARLAARWFDVPIASVTIVDEDRIWFKSAHGLDGVTQIGRDPGLCGSAILDDDTYVVTDAVNDPRACDNPLVASELGVRFYAAAPIATADGHRLGTVNVIDTKPRGIDEAGMATLRDLAAVVMDELELRLSALHRLRLERELREQAERDRAEIESFATTLQRSLVPPALPRIPGLELAAHYRTASARLVGGDFYDVFPLAGGRWAVVLGDVCGKGAAAASLTSFIRYTLRSLATHHDDPVAVLSELNAAMIAEQSLDTLPKFCTAAFAVLSPNPDDGDPTEFEVVVAAGGHPPPYLLPAAGGAQALATPHGMLIGMLPDARFITCTARLRPGDALVFYTDGLTEARTHTGEEFGEQPLEEFLATHTGCRAAELTGHLVTLLDRFDPRRADDVALLTLSMPPTSAHDGVTRTETTATTEVGDHG
;
A
#
# COMPACT_ATOMS: atom_id res chain seq x y z
N MET A 1 -43.60 -14.50 31.61
CA MET A 1 -44.05 -13.46 32.53
C MET A 1 -42.81 -12.70 32.92
N GLY A 2 -42.63 -11.51 32.38
CA GLY A 2 -41.47 -10.68 32.65
C GLY A 2 -41.63 -9.98 33.99
N PHE A 3 -40.63 -10.07 34.83
CA PHE A 3 -40.57 -9.31 36.07
C PHE A 3 -39.78 -8.03 35.80
N GLU A 4 -40.44 -6.89 35.76
CA GLU A 4 -39.81 -5.57 35.89
C GLU A 4 -39.45 -5.34 37.36
N VAL A 5 -38.16 -5.34 37.66
CA VAL A 5 -37.63 -4.92 38.97
C VAL A 5 -37.50 -3.39 38.96
N GLY A 6 -38.50 -2.72 39.49
CA GLY A 6 -38.45 -1.29 39.72
C GLY A 6 -37.47 -0.95 40.85
N ILE A 7 -36.30 -0.41 40.54
CA ILE A 7 -35.36 0.09 41.55
C ILE A 7 -35.64 1.57 41.79
N ALA A 8 -36.20 1.89 42.94
CA ALA A 8 -36.33 3.26 43.47
C ALA A 8 -34.96 3.80 43.83
N ARG A 9 -34.58 4.96 43.29
CA ARG A 9 -33.40 5.70 43.72
C ARG A 9 -33.64 6.27 45.11
N HIS A 10 -32.86 5.79 46.08
CA HIS A 10 -32.70 6.46 47.35
C HIS A 10 -31.28 7.06 47.41
N GLU A 11 -31.20 8.37 47.43
CA GLU A 11 -29.97 9.10 47.78
C GLU A 11 -29.72 8.92 49.29
N GLY A 12 -28.68 8.17 49.61
CA GLY A 12 -28.20 8.01 50.97
C GLY A 12 -26.78 7.49 50.95
N SER A 13 -25.84 8.37 51.32
CA SER A 13 -24.42 8.01 51.45
C SER A 13 -24.25 6.98 52.56
N TRP A 14 -23.86 5.77 52.15
CA TRP A 14 -23.49 4.72 53.11
C TRP A 14 -21.95 4.70 53.24
N THR A 15 -21.44 5.24 54.35
CA THR A 15 -20.07 4.98 54.80
C THR A 15 -19.96 3.52 55.22
N SER A 16 -19.11 2.77 54.55
CA SER A 16 -18.80 1.38 54.83
C SER A 16 -18.39 1.17 56.27
N SER A 17 -19.22 0.49 57.07
CA SER A 17 -18.83 0.03 58.42
C SER A 17 -18.30 -1.41 58.32
N VAL A 18 -17.11 -1.60 57.77
CA VAL A 18 -16.31 -2.79 58.01
C VAL A 18 -15.22 -2.41 59.04
N VAL A 19 -15.60 -2.31 60.28
CA VAL A 19 -14.67 -2.33 61.44
C VAL A 19 -15.37 -2.90 62.65
N ALA A 20 -15.41 -4.21 62.74
CA ALA A 20 -15.54 -4.85 64.05
C ALA A 20 -14.21 -5.61 64.30
N GLY A 21 -13.22 -4.92 64.90
CA GLY A 21 -12.02 -5.60 65.36
C GLY A 21 -10.68 -4.83 65.38
N GLN A 22 -10.72 -3.51 65.23
CA GLN A 22 -9.49 -2.70 65.45
C GLN A 22 -9.80 -1.45 66.27
N ARG A 23 -9.65 -1.59 67.58
CA ARG A 23 -9.44 -0.42 68.46
C ARG A 23 -7.96 -0.06 68.34
N ASP A 24 -7.68 1.22 68.02
CA ASP A 24 -6.37 1.89 68.03
C ASP A 24 -5.53 1.84 66.73
N ALA A 25 -6.11 2.07 65.56
CA ALA A 25 -5.32 2.55 64.43
C ALA A 25 -5.25 4.09 64.47
N SER A 26 -4.04 4.65 64.42
CA SER A 26 -3.83 6.10 64.25
C SER A 26 -4.55 6.61 62.98
N PRO A 27 -5.15 7.81 62.98
CA PRO A 27 -5.78 8.38 61.77
C PRO A 27 -4.91 8.33 60.52
N LEU A 28 -3.58 8.50 60.70
CA LEU A 28 -2.58 8.37 59.63
C LEU A 28 -2.49 6.93 59.08
N ALA A 29 -2.67 5.90 59.93
CA ALA A 29 -2.67 4.51 59.49
C ALA A 29 -3.94 4.15 58.69
N ALA A 30 -5.09 4.72 59.10
CA ALA A 30 -6.35 4.55 58.38
C ALA A 30 -6.30 5.26 57.00
N GLU A 31 -5.76 6.45 56.93
CA GLU A 31 -5.56 7.19 55.67
C GLU A 31 -4.58 6.46 54.74
N ALA A 32 -3.48 5.95 55.25
CA ALA A 32 -2.53 5.16 54.46
C ALA A 32 -3.16 3.86 53.91
N ALA A 33 -3.99 3.17 54.69
CA ALA A 33 -4.71 1.97 54.26
C ALA A 33 -5.75 2.29 53.14
N GLN A 34 -6.43 3.43 53.24
CA GLN A 34 -7.35 3.89 52.21
C GLN A 34 -6.64 4.22 50.88
N VAL A 35 -5.50 4.90 50.96
CA VAL A 35 -4.69 5.20 49.76
C VAL A 35 -4.17 3.93 49.11
N GLU A 36 -3.74 2.95 49.88
CA GLU A 36 -3.26 1.67 49.34
C GLU A 36 -4.40 0.87 48.73
N ALA A 37 -5.59 0.81 49.37
CA ALA A 37 -6.78 0.17 48.83
C ALA A 37 -7.21 0.82 47.49
N ALA A 38 -7.21 2.15 47.40
CA ALA A 38 -7.52 2.87 46.17
C ALA A 38 -6.50 2.58 45.06
N ARG A 39 -5.22 2.45 45.40
CA ARG A 39 -4.17 2.09 44.47
C ARG A 39 -4.34 0.66 43.93
N MET A 40 -4.61 -0.30 44.81
CA MET A 40 -4.87 -1.68 44.43
C MET A 40 -6.09 -1.77 43.50
N GLU A 41 -7.16 -1.05 43.80
CA GLU A 41 -8.36 -1.00 42.98
C GLU A 41 -8.06 -0.38 41.61
N ALA A 42 -7.31 0.70 41.52
CA ALA A 42 -6.92 1.30 40.26
C ALA A 42 -6.15 0.29 39.36
N THR A 43 -5.21 -0.46 39.95
CA THR A 43 -4.41 -1.48 39.23
C THR A 43 -5.33 -2.65 38.77
N ARG A 44 -6.26 -3.08 39.63
CA ARG A 44 -7.26 -4.07 39.30
C ARG A 44 -8.11 -3.61 38.10
N MET A 45 -8.54 -2.34 38.09
CA MET A 45 -9.33 -1.77 37.02
C MET A 45 -8.54 -1.65 35.71
N GLU A 46 -7.24 -1.38 35.77
CA GLU A 46 -6.37 -1.46 34.58
C GLU A 46 -6.34 -2.89 34.04
N ALA A 47 -6.23 -3.90 34.92
CA ALA A 47 -6.32 -5.29 34.50
C ALA A 47 -7.69 -5.63 33.85
N VAL A 48 -8.81 -5.18 34.40
CA VAL A 48 -10.14 -5.36 33.79
C VAL A 48 -10.20 -4.75 32.38
N ARG A 49 -9.72 -3.49 32.23
CA ARG A 49 -9.71 -2.78 30.94
C ARG A 49 -8.82 -3.46 29.89
N ARG A 50 -7.73 -4.11 30.31
CA ARG A 50 -6.80 -4.84 29.43
C ARG A 50 -7.51 -5.90 28.60
N TYR A 51 -8.54 -6.58 29.15
CA TYR A 51 -9.27 -7.65 28.45
C TYR A 51 -10.40 -7.14 27.55
N ASP A 52 -10.75 -5.86 27.61
CA ASP A 52 -11.77 -5.23 26.75
C ASP A 52 -13.07 -6.07 26.70
N ILE A 53 -13.51 -6.56 27.89
CA ILE A 53 -14.61 -7.51 28.03
C ILE A 53 -15.93 -6.87 28.42
N LEU A 54 -15.89 -5.73 29.12
CA LEU A 54 -17.07 -4.99 29.57
C LEU A 54 -17.91 -4.55 28.37
N ASP A 55 -19.22 -4.58 28.55
CA ASP A 55 -20.22 -4.16 27.54
C ASP A 55 -20.13 -4.91 26.19
N THR A 56 -19.41 -6.03 26.16
CA THR A 56 -19.37 -6.90 24.96
C THR A 56 -20.61 -7.78 24.87
N PRO A 57 -21.06 -8.15 23.64
CA PRO A 57 -22.23 -9.01 23.46
C PRO A 57 -22.06 -10.37 24.15
N PRO A 58 -23.18 -11.08 24.44
CA PRO A 58 -23.13 -12.44 24.94
C PRO A 58 -22.22 -13.33 24.10
N ASP A 59 -21.51 -14.24 24.76
CA ASP A 59 -20.57 -15.15 24.15
C ASP A 59 -20.85 -16.58 24.63
N GLY A 60 -21.04 -17.48 23.68
CA GLY A 60 -21.37 -18.86 23.96
C GLY A 60 -20.35 -19.64 24.80
N ALA A 61 -19.11 -19.20 24.90
CA ALA A 61 -18.09 -19.80 25.78
C ALA A 61 -18.47 -19.56 27.24
N PHE A 62 -18.70 -18.32 27.63
CA PHE A 62 -19.08 -17.95 28.99
C PHE A 62 -20.46 -18.49 29.36
N ASP A 63 -21.40 -18.52 28.39
CA ASP A 63 -22.73 -19.13 28.61
C ASP A 63 -22.66 -20.63 28.91
N ARG A 64 -21.71 -21.33 28.30
CA ARG A 64 -21.47 -22.75 28.63
C ARG A 64 -21.01 -22.93 30.06
N VAL A 65 -20.06 -22.06 30.52
CA VAL A 65 -19.55 -22.12 31.89
C VAL A 65 -20.68 -21.88 32.89
N ALA A 66 -21.51 -20.83 32.73
CA ALA A 66 -22.63 -20.56 33.62
C ALA A 66 -23.65 -21.74 33.67
N ARG A 67 -24.00 -22.29 32.48
CA ARG A 67 -24.89 -23.47 32.45
C ARG A 67 -24.27 -24.72 33.06
N LEU A 68 -22.98 -24.96 32.89
CA LEU A 68 -22.30 -26.08 33.52
C LEU A 68 -22.27 -25.93 35.04
N ALA A 69 -21.98 -24.73 35.57
CA ALA A 69 -22.04 -24.44 36.99
C ALA A 69 -23.45 -24.70 37.55
N ALA A 70 -24.50 -24.15 36.92
CA ALA A 70 -25.88 -24.37 37.36
C ALA A 70 -26.25 -25.86 37.43
N ARG A 71 -25.89 -26.64 36.43
CA ARG A 71 -26.14 -28.10 36.38
C ARG A 71 -25.35 -28.89 37.41
N TRP A 72 -24.05 -28.58 37.54
CA TRP A 72 -23.18 -29.32 38.46
C TRP A 72 -23.61 -29.17 39.92
N PHE A 73 -23.93 -27.91 40.28
CA PHE A 73 -24.34 -27.60 41.65
C PHE A 73 -25.84 -27.79 41.89
N ASP A 74 -26.59 -28.13 40.86
CA ASP A 74 -28.06 -28.25 40.91
C ASP A 74 -28.70 -27.00 41.53
N VAL A 75 -28.36 -25.83 41.03
CA VAL A 75 -28.84 -24.53 41.49
C VAL A 75 -29.60 -23.80 40.38
N PRO A 76 -30.59 -22.98 40.76
CA PRO A 76 -31.38 -22.24 39.77
C PRO A 76 -30.60 -21.12 39.07
N ILE A 77 -29.55 -20.58 39.69
CA ILE A 77 -28.82 -19.43 39.16
C ILE A 77 -27.33 -19.69 39.21
N ALA A 78 -26.67 -19.40 38.12
CA ALA A 78 -25.21 -19.33 38.02
C ALA A 78 -24.78 -18.24 37.03
N SER A 79 -23.67 -17.56 37.30
CA SER A 79 -23.20 -16.49 36.42
C SER A 79 -21.67 -16.37 36.34
N VAL A 80 -21.23 -15.74 35.26
CA VAL A 80 -19.90 -15.23 35.08
C VAL A 80 -19.99 -13.71 35.10
N THR A 81 -19.37 -13.09 36.10
CA THR A 81 -19.43 -11.64 36.29
C THR A 81 -18.08 -10.99 36.23
N ILE A 82 -18.05 -9.75 35.77
CA ILE A 82 -16.88 -8.86 35.88
C ILE A 82 -17.25 -7.72 36.83
N VAL A 83 -16.37 -7.43 37.77
CA VAL A 83 -16.57 -6.37 38.74
C VAL A 83 -15.90 -5.09 38.24
N ASP A 84 -16.74 -4.15 37.82
CA ASP A 84 -16.33 -2.82 37.36
C ASP A 84 -16.14 -1.85 38.54
N GLU A 85 -15.94 -0.59 38.28
CA GLU A 85 -15.73 0.44 39.29
C GLU A 85 -16.97 0.63 40.21
N ASP A 86 -18.16 0.72 39.61
CA ASP A 86 -19.44 1.01 40.27
C ASP A 86 -20.50 -0.06 40.09
N ARG A 87 -20.23 -1.10 39.28
CA ARG A 87 -21.21 -2.13 38.92
C ARG A 87 -20.59 -3.52 38.88
N ILE A 88 -21.42 -4.52 38.94
CA ILE A 88 -21.18 -5.92 38.62
C ILE A 88 -21.83 -6.19 37.27
N TRP A 89 -21.02 -6.41 36.25
CA TRP A 89 -21.48 -6.68 34.90
C TRP A 89 -21.53 -8.19 34.64
N PHE A 90 -22.68 -8.68 34.16
CA PHE A 90 -22.88 -10.09 33.86
C PHE A 90 -22.43 -10.41 32.43
N LYS A 91 -21.28 -11.04 32.27
CA LYS A 91 -20.83 -11.55 30.96
C LYS A 91 -21.72 -12.71 30.52
N SER A 92 -22.18 -13.53 31.47
CA SER A 92 -23.15 -14.57 31.26
C SER A 92 -23.93 -14.82 32.53
N ALA A 93 -25.22 -15.11 32.40
CA ALA A 93 -26.09 -15.50 33.52
C ALA A 93 -27.06 -16.60 33.08
N HIS A 94 -27.21 -17.62 33.94
CA HIS A 94 -28.23 -18.64 33.83
C HIS A 94 -29.24 -18.42 34.95
N GLY A 95 -30.52 -18.38 34.62
CA GLY A 95 -31.58 -18.18 35.60
C GLY A 95 -31.84 -16.73 36.02
N LEU A 96 -31.18 -15.73 35.34
CA LEU A 96 -31.40 -14.30 35.53
C LEU A 96 -31.73 -13.66 34.20
N ASP A 97 -32.96 -13.85 33.71
CA ASP A 97 -33.32 -13.33 32.39
C ASP A 97 -33.43 -11.80 32.39
N GLY A 98 -32.77 -11.18 31.42
CA GLY A 98 -32.78 -9.73 31.22
C GLY A 98 -31.91 -8.90 32.17
N VAL A 99 -31.18 -9.51 33.11
CA VAL A 99 -30.25 -8.82 33.99
C VAL A 99 -28.89 -8.79 33.35
N THR A 100 -28.39 -7.58 32.98
CA THR A 100 -27.07 -7.38 32.39
C THR A 100 -26.05 -6.80 33.39
N GLN A 101 -26.53 -6.08 34.42
CA GLN A 101 -25.68 -5.48 35.45
C GLN A 101 -26.51 -5.20 36.72
N ILE A 102 -25.78 -5.08 37.84
CA ILE A 102 -26.32 -4.61 39.12
C ILE A 102 -25.27 -3.64 39.74
N GLY A 103 -25.67 -2.86 40.74
CA GLY A 103 -24.75 -2.05 41.52
C GLY A 103 -23.70 -2.88 42.26
N ARG A 104 -22.47 -2.36 42.35
CA ARG A 104 -21.35 -3.07 43.00
C ARG A 104 -21.56 -3.19 44.50
N ASP A 105 -22.05 -2.14 45.14
CA ASP A 105 -22.24 -2.06 46.61
C ASP A 105 -23.73 -1.85 46.95
N PRO A 106 -24.29 -2.63 47.87
CA PRO A 106 -23.73 -3.84 48.47
C PRO A 106 -23.89 -5.04 47.50
N GLY A 107 -22.78 -5.71 47.11
CA GLY A 107 -22.80 -6.81 46.18
C GLY A 107 -21.96 -8.01 46.62
N LEU A 108 -22.52 -9.22 46.57
CA LEU A 108 -21.83 -10.44 46.96
C LEU A 108 -20.60 -10.71 46.09
N CYS A 109 -20.65 -10.43 44.81
CA CYS A 109 -19.51 -10.57 43.91
C CYS A 109 -18.38 -9.51 44.19
N GLY A 110 -18.78 -8.30 44.63
CA GLY A 110 -17.85 -7.28 45.08
C GLY A 110 -17.05 -7.73 46.30
N SER A 111 -17.72 -8.42 47.22
CA SER A 111 -17.07 -9.02 48.40
C SER A 111 -16.19 -10.22 48.05
N ALA A 112 -16.62 -11.06 47.07
CA ALA A 112 -15.92 -12.26 46.69
C ALA A 112 -14.57 -11.98 45.98
N ILE A 113 -14.37 -10.82 45.35
CA ILE A 113 -13.08 -10.45 44.72
C ILE A 113 -12.05 -9.88 45.75
N LEU A 114 -12.45 -9.68 46.98
CA LEU A 114 -11.53 -9.18 48.04
C LEU A 114 -10.71 -10.31 48.64
N ASP A 115 -11.12 -11.57 48.46
CA ASP A 115 -10.46 -12.77 48.95
C ASP A 115 -9.82 -13.58 47.87
N ASP A 116 -8.72 -14.29 48.18
CA ASP A 116 -8.00 -15.14 47.20
C ASP A 116 -8.68 -16.49 47.00
N ASP A 117 -9.52 -16.91 47.91
CA ASP A 117 -10.20 -18.20 47.89
C ASP A 117 -11.69 -18.08 47.53
N THR A 118 -12.35 -19.21 47.44
CA THR A 118 -13.81 -19.31 47.16
C THR A 118 -14.58 -18.63 48.30
N TYR A 119 -15.40 -17.65 47.97
CA TYR A 119 -16.29 -16.96 48.93
C TYR A 119 -17.56 -17.72 49.05
N VAL A 120 -17.94 -18.18 50.27
CA VAL A 120 -19.10 -19.00 50.54
C VAL A 120 -19.98 -18.41 51.60
N VAL A 121 -21.29 -18.33 51.31
CA VAL A 121 -22.41 -17.95 52.21
C VAL A 121 -23.42 -19.07 52.17
N THR A 122 -23.49 -19.89 53.22
CA THR A 122 -24.31 -21.07 53.30
C THR A 122 -25.80 -20.77 53.59
N ASP A 123 -26.05 -19.67 54.32
CA ASP A 123 -27.41 -19.13 54.60
C ASP A 123 -27.32 -17.60 54.73
N ALA A 124 -27.61 -16.87 53.67
CA ALA A 124 -27.44 -15.44 53.60
C ALA A 124 -28.28 -14.61 54.59
N VAL A 125 -29.39 -15.09 55.01
CA VAL A 125 -30.22 -14.41 56.02
C VAL A 125 -29.54 -14.44 57.38
N ASN A 126 -28.81 -15.50 57.70
CA ASN A 126 -28.14 -15.70 58.97
C ASN A 126 -26.61 -15.35 58.95
N ASP A 127 -26.07 -14.99 57.78
CA ASP A 127 -24.68 -14.62 57.62
C ASP A 127 -24.52 -13.08 57.78
N PRO A 128 -23.73 -12.59 58.77
CA PRO A 128 -23.53 -11.15 58.96
C PRO A 128 -22.94 -10.44 57.74
N ARG A 129 -22.25 -11.18 56.86
CA ARG A 129 -21.62 -10.61 55.66
C ARG A 129 -22.63 -10.36 54.54
N ALA A 130 -23.83 -11.00 54.59
CA ALA A 130 -24.79 -11.03 53.50
C ALA A 130 -26.20 -10.61 53.90
N CYS A 131 -26.56 -10.62 55.18
CA CYS A 131 -27.93 -10.41 55.63
C CYS A 131 -28.57 -9.08 55.21
N ASP A 132 -27.75 -8.03 55.08
CA ASP A 132 -28.18 -6.70 54.64
C ASP A 132 -28.15 -6.50 53.13
N ASN A 133 -27.75 -7.53 52.34
CA ASN A 133 -27.69 -7.44 50.90
C ASN A 133 -29.08 -7.36 50.26
N PRO A 134 -29.34 -6.40 49.37
CA PRO A 134 -30.65 -6.26 48.71
C PRO A 134 -31.14 -7.51 48.01
N LEU A 135 -30.24 -8.36 47.46
CA LEU A 135 -30.61 -9.63 46.78
C LEU A 135 -31.16 -10.68 47.78
N VAL A 136 -30.77 -10.58 49.07
CA VAL A 136 -31.28 -11.43 50.14
C VAL A 136 -32.68 -10.98 50.59
N ALA A 137 -32.86 -9.66 50.68
CA ALA A 137 -34.13 -9.05 51.12
C ALA A 137 -35.17 -8.89 50.00
N SER A 138 -34.78 -9.06 48.71
CA SER A 138 -35.62 -8.90 47.54
C SER A 138 -36.52 -10.13 47.32
N GLU A 139 -37.42 -10.04 46.31
CA GLU A 139 -38.25 -11.16 45.85
C GLU A 139 -37.38 -12.35 45.36
N LEU A 140 -36.13 -12.13 44.97
CA LEU A 140 -35.22 -13.19 44.57
C LEU A 140 -34.88 -14.10 45.77
N GLY A 141 -34.80 -13.54 46.99
CA GLY A 141 -34.67 -14.30 48.21
C GLY A 141 -33.41 -15.20 48.28
N VAL A 142 -32.26 -14.65 47.93
CA VAL A 142 -31.00 -15.40 47.95
C VAL A 142 -30.71 -15.95 49.34
N ARG A 143 -30.46 -17.25 49.44
CA ARG A 143 -30.10 -17.97 50.68
C ARG A 143 -28.71 -18.58 50.63
N PHE A 144 -28.29 -19.06 49.47
CA PHE A 144 -26.95 -19.62 49.25
C PHE A 144 -26.24 -18.84 48.17
N TYR A 145 -24.94 -18.55 48.39
CA TYR A 145 -24.04 -17.96 47.44
C TYR A 145 -22.67 -18.58 47.58
N ALA A 146 -22.08 -19.05 46.45
CA ALA A 146 -20.71 -19.47 46.42
C ALA A 146 -20.05 -18.91 45.12
N ALA A 147 -18.84 -18.37 45.24
CA ALA A 147 -18.12 -17.75 44.12
C ALA A 147 -16.65 -18.03 44.18
N ALA A 148 -16.06 -18.34 43.04
CA ALA A 148 -14.60 -18.35 42.87
C ALA A 148 -14.16 -17.12 42.05
N PRO A 149 -13.10 -16.41 42.47
CA PRO A 149 -12.59 -15.26 41.74
C PRO A 149 -11.96 -15.68 40.41
N ILE A 150 -12.19 -14.89 39.36
CA ILE A 150 -11.49 -14.97 38.09
C ILE A 150 -10.23 -14.15 38.23
N ALA A 151 -9.10 -14.83 38.44
CA ALA A 151 -7.83 -14.20 38.74
C ALA A 151 -6.84 -14.31 37.60
N THR A 152 -6.17 -13.20 37.26
CA THR A 152 -5.09 -13.18 36.29
C THR A 152 -3.81 -13.78 36.87
N ALA A 153 -2.85 -14.15 36.02
CA ALA A 153 -1.57 -14.70 36.45
C ALA A 153 -0.74 -13.72 37.33
N ASP A 154 -0.97 -12.40 37.17
CA ASP A 154 -0.36 -11.34 37.99
C ASP A 154 -1.19 -11.00 39.25
N GLY A 155 -2.22 -11.81 39.57
CA GLY A 155 -2.95 -11.81 40.84
C GLY A 155 -4.13 -10.82 40.91
N HIS A 156 -4.53 -10.21 39.79
CA HIS A 156 -5.70 -9.31 39.76
C HIS A 156 -7.01 -10.07 39.60
N ARG A 157 -7.99 -9.79 40.45
CA ARG A 157 -9.30 -10.43 40.41
C ARG A 157 -10.27 -9.60 39.62
N LEU A 158 -10.62 -10.10 38.43
CA LEU A 158 -11.45 -9.37 37.46
C LEU A 158 -12.94 -9.47 37.76
N GLY A 159 -13.35 -10.58 38.35
CA GLY A 159 -14.74 -10.91 38.58
C GLY A 159 -14.89 -12.28 39.22
N THR A 160 -16.05 -12.90 39.07
CA THR A 160 -16.33 -14.20 39.69
C THR A 160 -17.09 -15.15 38.76
N VAL A 161 -16.88 -16.44 38.95
CA VAL A 161 -17.83 -17.48 38.59
C VAL A 161 -18.62 -17.81 39.86
N ASN A 162 -19.95 -17.69 39.84
CA ASN A 162 -20.75 -17.85 41.04
C ASN A 162 -21.97 -18.68 40.80
N VAL A 163 -22.48 -19.29 41.90
CA VAL A 163 -23.67 -20.10 41.98
C VAL A 163 -24.57 -19.63 43.13
N ILE A 164 -25.88 -19.57 42.90
CA ILE A 164 -26.84 -18.93 43.81
C ILE A 164 -28.07 -19.83 43.94
N ASP A 165 -28.57 -19.99 45.18
CA ASP A 165 -29.83 -20.64 45.44
C ASP A 165 -30.71 -19.85 46.43
N THR A 166 -31.99 -20.03 46.32
CA THR A 166 -33.00 -19.51 47.23
C THR A 166 -33.22 -20.41 48.48
N LYS A 167 -32.45 -21.48 48.60
CA LYS A 167 -32.44 -22.40 49.76
C LYS A 167 -31.02 -22.40 50.36
N PRO A 168 -30.93 -22.52 51.72
CA PRO A 168 -29.65 -22.73 52.34
C PRO A 168 -28.97 -24.01 51.86
N ARG A 169 -27.66 -23.95 51.56
CA ARG A 169 -26.85 -25.08 51.10
C ARG A 169 -25.47 -25.08 51.73
N GLY A 170 -24.85 -26.24 51.80
CA GLY A 170 -23.44 -26.40 52.02
C GLY A 170 -22.72 -26.64 50.69
N ILE A 171 -21.46 -26.35 50.65
CA ILE A 171 -20.52 -26.73 49.57
C ILE A 171 -19.31 -27.42 50.21
N ASP A 172 -18.91 -28.53 49.64
CA ASP A 172 -17.70 -29.24 50.09
C ASP A 172 -16.46 -28.79 49.33
N GLU A 173 -15.31 -29.30 49.74
CA GLU A 173 -14.00 -28.94 49.09
C GLU A 173 -14.01 -29.31 47.61
N ALA A 174 -14.63 -30.41 47.21
CA ALA A 174 -14.72 -30.80 45.79
C ALA A 174 -15.56 -29.81 44.98
N GLY A 175 -16.64 -29.29 45.57
CA GLY A 175 -17.43 -28.23 44.96
C GLY A 175 -16.66 -26.90 44.86
N MET A 176 -15.96 -26.50 45.90
CA MET A 176 -15.10 -25.32 45.86
C MET A 176 -14.00 -25.45 44.81
N ALA A 177 -13.35 -26.61 44.71
CA ALA A 177 -12.34 -26.87 43.65
C ALA A 177 -12.98 -26.77 42.26
N THR A 178 -14.19 -27.29 42.04
CA THR A 178 -14.92 -27.18 40.79
C THR A 178 -15.23 -25.73 40.40
N LEU A 179 -15.60 -24.86 41.36
CA LEU A 179 -15.78 -23.44 41.09
C LEU A 179 -14.49 -22.74 40.68
N ARG A 180 -13.36 -23.07 41.35
CA ARG A 180 -12.04 -22.56 40.98
C ARG A 180 -11.62 -22.99 39.57
N ASP A 181 -11.85 -24.27 39.22
CA ASP A 181 -11.56 -24.78 37.88
C ASP A 181 -12.40 -24.07 36.79
N LEU A 182 -13.69 -23.81 37.08
CA LEU A 182 -14.54 -23.05 36.18
C LEU A 182 -14.10 -21.59 36.03
N ALA A 183 -13.63 -20.96 37.10
CA ALA A 183 -13.05 -19.61 37.05
C ALA A 183 -11.75 -19.58 36.25
N ALA A 184 -10.89 -20.63 36.37
CA ALA A 184 -9.70 -20.77 35.54
C ALA A 184 -10.03 -20.93 34.05
N VAL A 185 -11.05 -21.74 33.70
CA VAL A 185 -11.53 -21.86 32.31
C VAL A 185 -12.02 -20.51 31.74
N VAL A 186 -12.67 -19.71 32.57
CA VAL A 186 -13.08 -18.34 32.17
C VAL A 186 -11.85 -17.46 31.92
N MET A 187 -10.83 -17.60 32.77
CA MET A 187 -9.58 -16.84 32.60
C MET A 187 -8.85 -17.24 31.33
N ASP A 188 -8.74 -18.52 31.05
CA ASP A 188 -8.14 -19.04 29.81
C ASP A 188 -8.84 -18.50 28.56
N GLU A 189 -10.16 -18.41 28.57
CA GLU A 189 -10.96 -17.83 27.48
C GLU A 189 -10.69 -16.34 27.30
N LEU A 190 -10.54 -15.59 28.40
CA LEU A 190 -10.18 -14.17 28.37
C LEU A 190 -8.78 -13.96 27.79
N GLU A 191 -7.80 -14.77 28.18
CA GLU A 191 -6.43 -14.72 27.65
C GLU A 191 -6.38 -15.06 26.14
N LEU A 192 -7.10 -16.09 25.74
CA LEU A 192 -7.20 -16.46 24.33
C LEU A 192 -7.80 -15.33 23.49
N ARG A 193 -8.86 -14.71 23.97
CA ARG A 193 -9.51 -13.55 23.33
C ARG A 193 -8.55 -12.37 23.22
N LEU A 194 -7.85 -12.03 24.29
CA LEU A 194 -6.85 -10.95 24.31
C LEU A 194 -5.74 -11.20 23.29
N SER A 195 -5.22 -12.43 23.26
CA SER A 195 -4.17 -12.86 22.31
C SER A 195 -4.64 -12.78 20.85
N ALA A 196 -5.91 -13.12 20.58
CA ALA A 196 -6.49 -13.00 19.25
C ALA A 196 -6.63 -11.53 18.80
N LEU A 197 -7.11 -10.66 19.69
CA LEU A 197 -7.23 -9.22 19.43
C LEU A 197 -5.86 -8.57 19.19
N HIS A 198 -4.83 -8.93 19.97
CA HIS A 198 -3.45 -8.46 19.77
C HIS A 198 -2.90 -8.86 18.41
N ARG A 199 -3.11 -10.12 17.99
CA ARG A 199 -2.65 -10.59 16.67
C ARG A 199 -3.31 -9.82 15.54
N LEU A 200 -4.62 -9.61 15.60
CA LEU A 200 -5.36 -8.86 14.59
C LEU A 200 -4.90 -7.40 14.48
N ARG A 201 -4.58 -6.76 15.61
CA ARG A 201 -4.02 -5.39 15.62
C ARG A 201 -2.65 -5.35 14.96
N LEU A 202 -1.76 -6.27 15.36
CA LEU A 202 -0.41 -6.36 14.82
C LEU A 202 -0.40 -6.64 13.31
N GLU A 203 -1.25 -7.57 12.84
CA GLU A 203 -1.41 -7.85 11.41
C GLU A 203 -1.86 -6.62 10.62
N ARG A 204 -2.79 -5.85 11.19
CA ARG A 204 -3.27 -4.61 10.55
C ARG A 204 -2.17 -3.56 10.48
N GLU A 205 -1.43 -3.35 11.57
CA GLU A 205 -0.31 -2.39 11.62
C GLU A 205 0.80 -2.77 10.62
N LEU A 206 1.18 -4.05 10.56
CA LEU A 206 2.17 -4.55 9.61
C LEU A 206 1.72 -4.37 8.16
N ARG A 207 0.44 -4.62 7.89
CA ARG A 207 -0.11 -4.42 6.55
C ARG A 207 -0.11 -2.94 6.14
N GLU A 208 -0.55 -2.06 7.02
CA GLU A 208 -0.55 -0.60 6.77
C GLU A 208 0.86 -0.06 6.58
N GLN A 209 1.85 -0.59 7.32
CA GLN A 209 3.25 -0.22 7.14
C GLN A 209 3.77 -0.70 5.78
N ALA A 210 3.52 -1.95 5.40
CA ALA A 210 3.94 -2.49 4.11
C ALA A 210 3.31 -1.74 2.92
N GLU A 211 2.06 -1.30 3.04
CA GLU A 211 1.38 -0.49 2.02
C GLU A 211 2.03 0.92 1.90
N ARG A 212 2.41 1.55 3.03
CA ARG A 212 3.13 2.84 3.03
C ARG A 212 4.52 2.73 2.40
N ASP A 213 5.30 1.75 2.81
CA ASP A 213 6.65 1.51 2.27
C ASP A 213 6.60 1.24 0.76
N ARG A 214 5.59 0.48 0.33
CA ARG A 214 5.35 0.21 -1.09
C ARG A 214 5.04 1.50 -1.87
N ALA A 215 4.16 2.34 -1.36
CA ALA A 215 3.79 3.60 -2.01
C ALA A 215 4.98 4.58 -2.09
N GLU A 216 5.82 4.61 -1.05
CA GLU A 216 7.03 5.43 -1.04
C GLU A 216 8.04 4.97 -2.10
N ILE A 217 8.29 3.66 -2.22
CA ILE A 217 9.17 3.09 -3.25
C ILE A 217 8.64 3.39 -4.66
N GLU A 218 7.34 3.21 -4.90
CA GLU A 218 6.71 3.50 -6.20
C GLU A 218 6.78 5.00 -6.55
N SER A 219 6.61 5.89 -5.58
CA SER A 219 6.74 7.34 -5.75
C SER A 219 8.18 7.73 -6.09
N PHE A 220 9.15 7.15 -5.38
CA PHE A 220 10.57 7.39 -5.62
C PHE A 220 10.99 6.89 -7.02
N ALA A 221 10.61 5.67 -7.39
CA ALA A 221 10.87 5.11 -8.72
C ALA A 221 10.27 5.99 -9.84
N THR A 222 9.02 6.44 -9.68
CA THR A 222 8.36 7.34 -10.64
C THR A 222 9.10 8.68 -10.78
N THR A 223 9.58 9.24 -9.67
CA THR A 223 10.30 10.51 -9.67
C THR A 223 11.65 10.38 -10.39
N LEU A 224 12.40 9.31 -10.12
CA LEU A 224 13.63 9.01 -10.82
C LEU A 224 13.37 8.79 -12.32
N GLN A 225 12.37 7.98 -12.68
CA GLN A 225 12.02 7.70 -14.07
C GLN A 225 11.75 8.97 -14.88
N ARG A 226 10.97 9.90 -14.29
CA ARG A 226 10.68 11.19 -14.93
C ARG A 226 11.92 12.05 -15.19
N SER A 227 12.98 11.87 -14.41
CA SER A 227 14.24 12.59 -14.61
C SER A 227 15.10 11.98 -15.71
N LEU A 228 14.84 10.73 -16.12
CA LEU A 228 15.63 9.99 -17.10
C LEU A 228 15.13 10.15 -18.54
N VAL A 229 13.90 10.56 -18.75
CA VAL A 229 13.35 10.87 -20.07
C VAL A 229 13.09 12.38 -20.19
N PRO A 230 13.12 12.97 -21.40
CA PRO A 230 12.81 14.38 -21.57
C PRO A 230 11.42 14.71 -21.05
N PRO A 231 11.23 15.79 -20.29
CA PRO A 231 9.92 16.18 -19.78
C PRO A 231 8.92 16.57 -20.89
N ALA A 232 9.42 16.95 -22.05
CA ALA A 232 8.66 17.20 -23.26
C ALA A 232 9.57 17.05 -24.48
N LEU A 233 9.00 16.59 -25.58
CA LEU A 233 9.70 16.57 -26.86
C LEU A 233 9.85 18.01 -27.41
N PRO A 234 11.00 18.36 -27.99
CA PRO A 234 11.19 19.66 -28.62
C PRO A 234 10.33 19.79 -29.90
N ARG A 235 10.13 21.02 -30.35
CA ARG A 235 9.53 21.29 -31.64
C ARG A 235 10.63 21.39 -32.69
N ILE A 236 10.58 20.51 -33.68
CA ILE A 236 11.48 20.56 -34.84
C ILE A 236 10.66 21.12 -36.00
N PRO A 237 11.06 22.26 -36.61
CA PRO A 237 10.38 22.78 -37.81
C PRO A 237 10.29 21.71 -38.90
N GLY A 238 9.12 21.49 -39.47
CA GLY A 238 8.89 20.50 -40.51
C GLY A 238 8.69 19.06 -40.02
N LEU A 239 8.87 18.76 -38.72
CA LEU A 239 8.67 17.41 -38.17
C LEU A 239 7.67 17.40 -37.01
N GLU A 240 6.91 16.32 -36.94
CA GLU A 240 6.11 15.95 -35.79
C GLU A 240 6.80 14.82 -35.04
N LEU A 241 6.76 14.91 -33.70
CA LEU A 241 7.36 13.93 -32.83
C LEU A 241 6.32 13.39 -31.86
N ALA A 242 6.39 12.08 -31.61
CA ALA A 242 5.66 11.44 -30.52
C ALA A 242 6.55 10.39 -29.86
N ALA A 243 6.37 10.22 -28.54
CA ALA A 243 7.07 9.19 -27.80
C ALA A 243 6.13 8.47 -26.85
N HIS A 244 6.45 7.22 -26.58
CA HIS A 244 5.79 6.43 -25.55
C HIS A 244 6.87 5.73 -24.72
N TYR A 245 6.65 5.69 -23.41
CA TYR A 245 7.54 5.02 -22.49
C TYR A 245 6.72 4.20 -21.49
N ARG A 246 7.04 2.91 -21.36
CA ARG A 246 6.40 2.01 -20.42
C ARG A 246 7.44 1.14 -19.73
N THR A 247 7.44 1.14 -18.39
CA THR A 247 8.31 0.27 -17.60
C THR A 247 7.67 -1.09 -17.36
N ALA A 248 8.47 -2.14 -17.31
CA ALA A 248 8.05 -3.47 -16.93
C ALA A 248 7.50 -3.54 -15.49
N SER A 249 7.92 -2.64 -14.63
CA SER A 249 7.51 -2.57 -13.22
C SER A 249 7.36 -1.14 -12.74
N ALA A 250 6.26 -0.84 -12.08
CA ALA A 250 6.03 0.47 -11.45
C ALA A 250 6.98 0.76 -10.26
N ARG A 251 7.73 -0.24 -9.79
CA ARG A 251 8.63 -0.14 -8.63
C ARG A 251 10.10 -0.02 -8.98
N LEU A 252 10.44 -0.29 -10.23
CA LEU A 252 11.82 -0.27 -10.70
C LEU A 252 11.95 0.78 -11.79
N VAL A 253 13.02 1.51 -11.73
CA VAL A 253 13.41 2.39 -12.82
C VAL A 253 13.90 1.51 -13.96
N GLY A 254 13.36 1.71 -15.17
CA GLY A 254 13.73 0.96 -16.37
C GLY A 254 15.11 1.38 -16.90
N GLY A 255 15.67 0.52 -17.76
CA GLY A 255 16.91 0.75 -18.48
C GLY A 255 16.74 1.62 -19.73
N ASP A 256 15.57 1.58 -20.33
CA ASP A 256 15.25 2.29 -21.56
C ASP A 256 15.33 3.81 -21.41
N PHE A 257 15.82 4.47 -22.44
CA PHE A 257 15.89 5.93 -22.50
C PHE A 257 15.76 6.44 -23.93
N TYR A 258 15.29 7.68 -24.07
CA TYR A 258 15.36 8.41 -25.33
C TYR A 258 15.67 9.89 -25.07
N ASP A 259 16.15 10.55 -26.11
CA ASP A 259 16.36 11.99 -26.07
C ASP A 259 16.30 12.60 -27.48
N VAL A 260 15.87 13.86 -27.56
CA VAL A 260 15.89 14.66 -28.78
C VAL A 260 16.37 16.04 -28.42
N PHE A 261 17.44 16.52 -29.07
CA PHE A 261 18.04 17.81 -28.74
C PHE A 261 18.69 18.50 -29.95
N PRO A 262 18.71 19.83 -29.95
CA PRO A 262 19.29 20.60 -31.05
C PRO A 262 20.81 20.50 -31.12
N LEU A 263 21.32 20.49 -32.33
CA LEU A 263 22.73 20.63 -32.67
C LEU A 263 23.00 21.94 -33.40
N ALA A 264 24.29 22.26 -33.61
CA ALA A 264 24.66 23.44 -34.41
C ALA A 264 24.18 23.33 -35.87
N GLY A 265 23.92 24.47 -36.51
CA GLY A 265 23.50 24.50 -37.93
C GLY A 265 22.07 24.02 -38.22
N GLY A 266 21.16 24.13 -37.24
CA GLY A 266 19.75 23.71 -37.41
C GLY A 266 19.52 22.21 -37.41
N ARG A 267 20.55 21.42 -37.13
CA ARG A 267 20.50 19.94 -37.03
C ARG A 267 19.91 19.51 -35.69
N TRP A 268 19.53 18.26 -35.62
CA TRP A 268 18.95 17.64 -34.43
C TRP A 268 19.56 16.28 -34.19
N ALA A 269 19.82 15.99 -32.92
CA ALA A 269 20.18 14.64 -32.49
C ALA A 269 18.91 13.93 -31.96
N VAL A 270 18.82 12.66 -32.28
CA VAL A 270 17.83 11.72 -31.79
C VAL A 270 18.54 10.51 -31.23
N VAL A 271 18.25 10.11 -30.04
CA VAL A 271 18.79 8.90 -29.43
C VAL A 271 17.70 8.08 -28.77
N LEU A 272 17.80 6.78 -28.87
CA LEU A 272 17.03 5.80 -28.13
C LEU A 272 17.94 4.63 -27.80
N GLY A 273 17.86 4.11 -26.57
CA GLY A 273 18.74 3.04 -26.10
C GLY A 273 18.22 2.37 -24.86
N ASP A 274 18.88 1.28 -24.49
CA ASP A 274 18.65 0.52 -23.27
C ASP A 274 19.96 0.25 -22.54
N VAL A 275 19.96 0.40 -21.21
CA VAL A 275 21.11 0.10 -20.35
C VAL A 275 20.91 -1.22 -19.63
N CYS A 276 21.99 -1.98 -19.49
CA CYS A 276 21.94 -3.23 -18.75
C CYS A 276 21.52 -3.03 -17.29
N GLY A 277 20.51 -3.81 -16.83
CA GLY A 277 20.04 -3.82 -15.45
C GLY A 277 18.81 -2.96 -15.19
N LYS A 278 18.36 -2.93 -13.94
CA LYS A 278 17.12 -2.23 -13.52
C LYS A 278 17.35 -1.52 -12.18
N GLY A 279 16.55 -0.51 -11.89
CA GLY A 279 16.58 0.21 -10.62
C GLY A 279 17.59 1.36 -10.59
N ALA A 280 18.06 1.75 -9.39
CA ALA A 280 18.88 2.94 -9.20
C ALA A 280 20.23 2.92 -9.95
N ALA A 281 20.85 1.74 -10.10
CA ALA A 281 22.10 1.60 -10.85
C ALA A 281 21.90 1.86 -12.35
N ALA A 282 20.83 1.29 -12.94
CA ALA A 282 20.46 1.56 -14.32
C ALA A 282 20.13 3.05 -14.54
N ALA A 283 19.38 3.67 -13.61
CA ALA A 283 19.06 5.09 -13.65
C ALA A 283 20.30 5.99 -13.66
N SER A 284 21.30 5.67 -12.82
CA SER A 284 22.58 6.39 -12.81
C SER A 284 23.32 6.26 -14.14
N LEU A 285 23.37 5.05 -14.69
CA LEU A 285 24.01 4.77 -15.98
C LEU A 285 23.27 5.47 -17.14
N THR A 286 21.95 5.43 -17.17
CA THR A 286 21.12 6.15 -18.15
C THR A 286 21.41 7.66 -18.12
N SER A 287 21.47 8.26 -16.94
CA SER A 287 21.82 9.68 -16.78
C SER A 287 23.21 9.97 -17.33
N PHE A 288 24.20 9.17 -16.96
CA PHE A 288 25.58 9.30 -17.47
C PHE A 288 25.59 9.24 -18.98
N ILE A 289 24.99 8.23 -19.61
CA ILE A 289 24.95 8.05 -21.07
C ILE A 289 24.30 9.24 -21.77
N ARG A 290 23.09 9.64 -21.32
CA ARG A 290 22.38 10.75 -21.97
C ARG A 290 23.14 12.05 -21.93
N TYR A 291 23.71 12.44 -20.80
CA TYR A 291 24.48 13.69 -20.70
C TYR A 291 25.81 13.62 -21.43
N THR A 292 26.46 12.46 -21.45
CA THR A 292 27.70 12.23 -22.25
C THR A 292 27.38 12.33 -23.74
N LEU A 293 26.30 11.69 -24.24
CA LEU A 293 25.88 11.81 -25.64
C LEU A 293 25.57 13.27 -26.02
N ARG A 294 24.86 14.01 -25.20
CA ARG A 294 24.58 15.44 -25.45
C ARG A 294 25.89 16.27 -25.53
N SER A 295 26.81 16.01 -24.62
CA SER A 295 28.11 16.71 -24.63
C SER A 295 28.94 16.37 -25.86
N LEU A 296 29.08 15.09 -26.20
CA LEU A 296 29.84 14.63 -27.34
C LEU A 296 29.27 15.12 -28.67
N ALA A 297 27.94 15.09 -28.84
CA ALA A 297 27.26 15.55 -30.04
C ALA A 297 27.40 17.07 -30.30
N THR A 298 27.84 17.86 -29.32
CA THR A 298 28.18 19.27 -29.56
C THR A 298 29.54 19.46 -30.23
N HIS A 299 30.39 18.44 -30.21
CA HIS A 299 31.77 18.49 -30.71
C HIS A 299 31.99 17.58 -31.92
N HIS A 300 31.11 16.60 -32.13
CA HIS A 300 31.22 15.63 -33.23
C HIS A 300 29.95 15.65 -34.08
N ASP A 301 30.16 15.78 -35.39
CA ASP A 301 29.09 15.76 -36.37
C ASP A 301 28.76 14.34 -36.86
N ASP A 302 29.69 13.41 -36.67
CA ASP A 302 29.55 12.00 -37.08
C ASP A 302 29.00 11.14 -35.96
N PRO A 303 27.85 10.46 -36.14
CA PRO A 303 27.29 9.52 -35.17
C PRO A 303 28.24 8.42 -34.71
N VAL A 304 29.13 7.93 -35.59
CA VAL A 304 30.12 6.91 -35.23
C VAL A 304 31.14 7.47 -34.24
N ALA A 305 31.62 8.71 -34.44
CA ALA A 305 32.55 9.36 -33.53
C ALA A 305 31.87 9.53 -32.13
N VAL A 306 30.61 9.96 -32.08
CA VAL A 306 29.83 10.10 -30.82
C VAL A 306 29.71 8.76 -30.08
N LEU A 307 29.36 7.68 -30.74
CA LEU A 307 29.24 6.35 -30.08
C LEU A 307 30.62 5.80 -29.68
N SER A 308 31.67 6.07 -30.45
CA SER A 308 33.05 5.62 -30.14
C SER A 308 33.60 6.31 -28.89
N GLU A 309 33.38 7.61 -28.76
CA GLU A 309 33.76 8.39 -27.57
C GLU A 309 32.91 7.99 -26.34
N LEU A 310 31.60 7.74 -26.52
CA LEU A 310 30.77 7.20 -25.46
C LEU A 310 31.30 5.85 -24.99
N ASN A 311 31.66 4.94 -25.92
CA ASN A 311 32.22 3.64 -25.57
C ASN A 311 33.53 3.79 -24.74
N ALA A 312 34.40 4.66 -25.15
CA ALA A 312 35.65 4.95 -24.43
C ALA A 312 35.36 5.51 -23.01
N ALA A 313 34.42 6.42 -22.89
CA ALA A 313 34.00 6.98 -21.60
C ALA A 313 33.41 5.91 -20.66
N MET A 314 32.56 5.02 -21.18
CA MET A 314 31.98 3.91 -20.40
C MET A 314 33.04 2.91 -19.95
N ILE A 315 33.99 2.54 -20.81
CA ILE A 315 35.11 1.65 -20.46
C ILE A 315 35.98 2.28 -19.36
N ALA A 316 36.27 3.58 -19.45
CA ALA A 316 37.06 4.30 -18.44
C ALA A 316 36.33 4.31 -17.07
N GLU A 317 35.04 4.51 -17.04
CA GLU A 317 34.22 4.51 -15.81
C GLU A 317 34.15 3.12 -15.15
N GLN A 318 34.11 2.04 -15.95
CA GLN A 318 34.07 0.66 -15.46
C GLN A 318 35.33 0.21 -14.75
N SER A 319 36.50 0.83 -15.03
CA SER A 319 37.77 0.47 -14.37
C SER A 319 37.72 0.64 -12.85
N LEU A 320 36.65 1.27 -12.32
CA LEU A 320 36.40 1.51 -10.89
C LEU A 320 35.37 0.52 -10.28
N ASP A 321 34.66 -0.25 -11.10
CA ASP A 321 33.58 -1.13 -10.68
C ASP A 321 33.84 -2.61 -10.97
N THR A 322 33.18 -3.50 -10.22
CA THR A 322 33.36 -4.96 -10.33
C THR A 322 32.43 -5.64 -11.35
N LEU A 323 31.39 -4.94 -11.85
CA LEU A 323 30.43 -5.49 -12.82
C LEU A 323 30.49 -4.70 -14.12
N PRO A 324 30.51 -5.38 -15.28
CA PRO A 324 30.50 -4.71 -16.57
C PRO A 324 29.20 -3.95 -16.79
N LYS A 325 29.29 -2.68 -17.13
CA LYS A 325 28.20 -1.80 -17.50
C LYS A 325 28.22 -1.60 -19.01
N PHE A 326 27.14 -1.93 -19.70
CA PHE A 326 27.03 -1.74 -21.13
C PHE A 326 25.60 -1.24 -21.47
N CYS A 327 25.45 -0.72 -22.67
CA CYS A 327 24.16 -0.32 -23.20
C CYS A 327 24.06 -0.64 -24.68
N THR A 328 22.82 -0.63 -25.16
CA THR A 328 22.51 -0.51 -26.58
C THR A 328 22.04 0.91 -26.87
N ALA A 329 22.36 1.47 -28.01
CA ALA A 329 21.80 2.75 -28.45
C ALA A 329 21.78 2.89 -29.96
N ALA A 330 20.72 3.48 -30.50
CA ALA A 330 20.66 4.07 -31.82
C ALA A 330 20.79 5.59 -31.67
N PHE A 331 21.79 6.18 -32.30
CA PHE A 331 22.05 7.61 -32.34
C PHE A 331 21.93 8.13 -33.76
N ALA A 332 21.04 9.10 -33.99
CA ALA A 332 20.78 9.67 -35.30
C ALA A 332 21.03 11.19 -35.30
N VAL A 333 21.57 11.71 -36.41
CA VAL A 333 21.62 13.12 -36.71
C VAL A 333 20.70 13.42 -37.87
N LEU A 334 19.75 14.35 -37.66
CA LEU A 334 18.85 14.86 -38.66
C LEU A 334 19.35 16.21 -39.15
N SER A 335 19.63 16.34 -40.45
CA SER A 335 20.08 17.56 -41.08
C SER A 335 18.99 18.05 -42.05
N PRO A 336 18.44 19.27 -41.85
CA PRO A 336 17.47 19.82 -42.80
C PRO A 336 18.21 20.16 -44.10
N ASN A 337 17.54 19.95 -45.23
CA ASN A 337 18.06 20.43 -46.52
C ASN A 337 18.01 21.95 -46.56
N PRO A 338 19.11 22.67 -46.91
CA PRO A 338 19.26 24.09 -46.72
C PRO A 338 18.45 25.01 -47.67
N ASP A 339 17.59 24.47 -48.51
CA ASP A 339 16.81 25.30 -49.45
C ASP A 339 15.56 25.94 -48.76
N ASP A 340 15.66 27.26 -48.70
CA ASP A 340 14.63 28.30 -48.43
C ASP A 340 13.35 27.92 -47.63
N GLY A 341 13.33 28.22 -46.34
CA GLY A 341 12.12 28.20 -45.51
C GLY A 341 11.97 26.92 -44.69
N ASP A 342 10.75 26.39 -44.58
CA ASP A 342 10.51 25.09 -43.92
C ASP A 342 11.21 24.00 -44.71
N PRO A 343 11.95 23.09 -44.02
CA PRO A 343 12.71 22.04 -44.71
C PRO A 343 11.79 21.11 -45.51
N THR A 344 12.17 20.89 -46.78
CA THR A 344 11.42 20.00 -47.71
C THR A 344 11.83 18.53 -47.56
N GLU A 345 12.95 18.25 -46.94
CA GLU A 345 13.43 16.90 -46.56
C GLU A 345 14.47 17.00 -45.47
N PHE A 346 14.72 15.90 -44.77
CA PHE A 346 15.80 15.73 -43.82
C PHE A 346 16.71 14.60 -44.27
N GLU A 347 18.01 14.84 -44.26
CA GLU A 347 18.99 13.75 -44.28
C GLU A 347 19.09 13.17 -42.87
N VAL A 348 18.99 11.86 -42.75
CA VAL A 348 19.05 11.11 -41.49
C VAL A 348 20.24 10.19 -41.52
N VAL A 349 21.24 10.44 -40.68
CA VAL A 349 22.44 9.59 -40.53
C VAL A 349 22.32 8.87 -39.19
N VAL A 350 22.18 7.55 -39.18
CA VAL A 350 22.03 6.73 -37.99
C VAL A 350 23.23 5.85 -37.77
N ALA A 351 23.74 5.81 -36.55
CA ALA A 351 24.66 4.77 -36.06
C ALA A 351 24.00 4.00 -34.92
N ALA A 352 24.21 2.68 -34.83
CA ALA A 352 23.73 1.89 -33.73
C ALA A 352 24.87 1.08 -33.10
N GLY A 353 24.77 0.98 -31.75
CA GLY A 353 25.61 0.15 -30.92
C GLY A 353 24.77 -0.97 -30.28
N GLY A 354 24.65 -2.12 -30.96
CA GLY A 354 23.91 -3.27 -30.46
C GLY A 354 22.38 -3.07 -30.34
N HIS A 355 21.85 -1.98 -30.84
CA HIS A 355 20.44 -1.60 -30.72
C HIS A 355 19.65 -2.00 -31.96
N PRO A 356 18.34 -2.35 -31.84
CA PRO A 356 17.49 -2.62 -32.99
C PRO A 356 17.50 -1.45 -33.99
N PRO A 357 17.54 -1.75 -35.32
CA PRO A 357 17.53 -0.71 -36.32
C PRO A 357 16.19 0.04 -36.36
N PRO A 358 16.20 1.39 -36.45
CA PRO A 358 14.96 2.11 -36.67
C PRO A 358 14.36 1.82 -38.05
N TYR A 359 13.03 1.92 -38.16
CA TYR A 359 12.32 1.74 -39.41
C TYR A 359 11.96 3.07 -40.07
N LEU A 360 12.31 3.22 -41.35
CA LEU A 360 11.78 4.24 -42.23
C LEU A 360 10.48 3.71 -42.89
N LEU A 361 9.40 4.46 -42.81
CA LEU A 361 8.12 4.20 -43.45
C LEU A 361 7.91 5.23 -44.58
N PRO A 362 8.25 4.91 -45.83
CA PRO A 362 8.01 5.82 -46.94
C PRO A 362 6.51 6.03 -47.19
N ALA A 363 6.12 7.24 -47.59
CA ALA A 363 4.73 7.54 -47.97
C ALA A 363 4.24 6.62 -49.13
N ALA A 364 5.17 6.15 -49.98
CA ALA A 364 4.87 5.23 -51.09
C ALA A 364 4.49 3.81 -50.61
N GLY A 365 4.64 3.49 -49.34
CA GLY A 365 4.33 2.19 -48.76
C GLY A 365 5.58 1.38 -48.37
N GLY A 366 5.34 0.38 -47.48
CA GLY A 366 6.37 -0.52 -46.97
C GLY A 366 7.05 0.02 -45.73
N ALA A 367 7.85 -0.83 -45.06
CA ALA A 367 8.73 -0.47 -43.95
C ALA A 367 10.15 -0.89 -44.28
N GLN A 368 11.12 -0.03 -44.06
CA GLN A 368 12.53 -0.27 -44.36
C GLN A 368 13.36 -0.13 -43.10
N ALA A 369 13.97 -1.23 -42.63
CA ALA A 369 14.93 -1.18 -41.55
C ALA A 369 16.19 -0.41 -41.95
N LEU A 370 16.57 0.58 -41.18
CA LEU A 370 17.85 1.31 -41.35
C LEU A 370 18.96 0.51 -40.69
N ALA A 371 19.30 -0.63 -41.28
CA ALA A 371 20.21 -1.59 -40.71
C ALA A 371 21.64 -1.03 -40.63
N THR A 372 22.23 -1.16 -39.46
CA THR A 372 23.64 -0.89 -39.17
C THR A 372 24.32 -2.20 -38.78
N PRO A 373 24.58 -3.10 -39.78
CA PRO A 373 25.10 -4.44 -39.49
C PRO A 373 26.42 -4.33 -38.73
N HIS A 374 26.64 -5.27 -37.79
CA HIS A 374 27.85 -5.36 -36.98
C HIS A 374 28.05 -4.28 -35.89
N GLY A 375 27.01 -3.51 -35.52
CA GLY A 375 27.08 -2.65 -34.34
C GLY A 375 27.35 -3.46 -33.07
N MET A 376 28.42 -3.16 -32.34
CA MET A 376 28.76 -3.82 -31.08
C MET A 376 28.07 -3.11 -29.90
N LEU A 377 27.90 -3.82 -28.77
CA LEU A 377 27.41 -3.23 -27.52
C LEU A 377 28.39 -2.12 -27.06
N ILE A 378 27.83 -1.01 -26.59
CA ILE A 378 28.59 0.14 -26.09
C ILE A 378 29.02 -0.12 -24.65
N GLY A 379 30.31 0.09 -24.33
CA GLY A 379 30.86 -0.17 -23.02
C GLY A 379 31.34 -1.62 -22.79
N MET A 380 31.29 -2.50 -23.80
CA MET A 380 31.66 -3.91 -23.63
C MET A 380 33.14 -4.16 -24.06
N LEU A 381 33.52 -3.61 -25.17
CA LEU A 381 34.86 -3.81 -25.78
C LEU A 381 35.54 -2.45 -26.09
N PRO A 382 36.85 -2.29 -25.77
CA PRO A 382 37.53 -1.05 -26.02
C PRO A 382 37.57 -0.66 -27.50
N ASP A 383 37.63 -1.64 -28.39
CA ASP A 383 37.73 -1.51 -29.86
C ASP A 383 36.39 -1.81 -30.56
N ALA A 384 35.27 -1.49 -29.90
CA ALA A 384 33.95 -1.63 -30.49
C ALA A 384 33.81 -0.81 -31.78
N ARG A 385 33.21 -1.38 -32.81
CA ARG A 385 33.00 -0.77 -34.12
C ARG A 385 31.54 -0.43 -34.35
N PHE A 386 31.31 0.76 -34.86
CA PHE A 386 29.99 1.28 -35.22
C PHE A 386 29.98 1.64 -36.71
N ILE A 387 28.83 1.54 -37.35
CA ILE A 387 28.64 1.79 -38.77
C ILE A 387 27.41 2.68 -38.93
N THR A 388 27.45 3.59 -39.91
CA THR A 388 26.31 4.44 -40.23
C THR A 388 25.45 3.87 -41.36
N CYS A 389 24.14 4.15 -41.27
CA CYS A 389 23.20 4.06 -42.38
C CYS A 389 22.64 5.47 -42.64
N THR A 390 22.53 5.86 -43.91
CA THR A 390 21.98 7.16 -44.33
C THR A 390 20.66 6.97 -45.03
N ALA A 391 19.65 7.75 -44.66
CA ALA A 391 18.33 7.76 -45.28
C ALA A 391 17.85 9.20 -45.49
N ARG A 392 16.78 9.39 -46.24
CA ARG A 392 16.11 10.67 -46.45
C ARG A 392 14.68 10.56 -45.96
N LEU A 393 14.29 11.51 -45.14
CA LEU A 393 12.92 11.65 -44.63
C LEU A 393 12.22 12.75 -45.42
N ARG A 394 11.17 12.41 -46.16
CA ARG A 394 10.44 13.28 -47.06
C ARG A 394 9.01 13.52 -46.57
N PRO A 395 8.29 14.51 -47.10
CA PRO A 395 6.89 14.72 -46.79
C PRO A 395 6.05 13.45 -46.92
N GLY A 396 5.33 13.08 -45.85
CA GLY A 396 4.55 11.85 -45.73
C GLY A 396 5.30 10.63 -45.22
N ASP A 397 6.62 10.71 -45.07
CA ASP A 397 7.42 9.64 -44.47
C ASP A 397 7.37 9.70 -42.94
N ALA A 398 7.58 8.55 -42.31
CA ALA A 398 7.76 8.45 -40.86
C ALA A 398 9.01 7.62 -40.51
N LEU A 399 9.59 7.88 -39.33
CA LEU A 399 10.73 7.17 -38.79
C LEU A 399 10.39 6.69 -37.38
N VAL A 400 10.61 5.40 -37.10
CA VAL A 400 10.27 4.76 -35.82
C VAL A 400 11.53 4.20 -35.18
N PHE A 401 11.85 4.69 -33.98
CA PHE A 401 12.83 4.10 -33.07
C PHE A 401 12.08 3.31 -32.00
N TYR A 402 12.61 2.17 -31.60
CA TYR A 402 12.00 1.30 -30.60
C TYR A 402 13.07 0.49 -29.86
N THR A 403 12.81 0.13 -28.61
CA THR A 403 13.64 -0.81 -27.85
C THR A 403 13.17 -2.24 -28.05
N ASP A 404 14.03 -3.20 -27.75
CA ASP A 404 13.77 -4.65 -27.89
C ASP A 404 12.56 -5.15 -27.10
N GLY A 405 12.17 -4.45 -26.01
CA GLY A 405 10.95 -4.76 -25.29
C GLY A 405 9.67 -4.75 -26.14
N LEU A 406 9.66 -4.10 -27.33
CA LEU A 406 8.58 -4.21 -28.30
C LEU A 406 8.61 -5.56 -29.05
N THR A 407 9.78 -5.97 -29.53
CA THR A 407 9.94 -7.22 -30.31
C THR A 407 10.00 -8.45 -29.42
N GLU A 408 10.49 -8.32 -28.19
CA GLU A 408 10.50 -9.38 -27.19
C GLU A 408 9.17 -9.50 -26.41
N ALA A 409 8.21 -8.60 -26.67
CA ALA A 409 6.87 -8.67 -26.08
C ALA A 409 6.24 -10.05 -26.34
N ARG A 410 5.69 -10.67 -25.29
CA ARG A 410 5.16 -12.04 -25.36
C ARG A 410 3.66 -12.08 -25.36
N THR A 411 3.12 -12.92 -26.21
CA THR A 411 1.70 -13.27 -26.19
C THR A 411 1.32 -14.00 -24.89
N HIS A 412 0.05 -14.13 -24.62
CA HIS A 412 -0.45 -14.93 -23.48
C HIS A 412 -0.05 -16.41 -23.57
N THR A 413 0.26 -16.91 -24.78
CA THR A 413 0.80 -18.26 -25.01
C THR A 413 2.32 -18.34 -24.76
N GLY A 414 3.00 -17.20 -24.63
CA GLY A 414 4.43 -17.12 -24.34
C GLY A 414 5.35 -16.98 -25.55
N GLU A 415 4.77 -16.86 -26.76
CA GLU A 415 5.50 -16.62 -28.01
C GLU A 415 5.93 -15.16 -28.09
N GLU A 416 7.16 -14.89 -28.52
CA GLU A 416 7.67 -13.54 -28.77
C GLU A 416 7.05 -12.96 -30.05
N PHE A 417 6.84 -11.63 -30.05
CA PHE A 417 6.30 -10.92 -31.19
C PHE A 417 7.26 -10.98 -32.40
N GLY A 418 8.50 -10.57 -32.19
CA GLY A 418 9.57 -10.66 -33.19
C GLY A 418 9.63 -9.46 -34.14
N GLU A 419 10.76 -9.39 -34.90
CA GLU A 419 11.02 -8.30 -35.85
C GLU A 419 10.16 -8.37 -37.11
N GLN A 420 9.96 -9.55 -37.68
CA GLN A 420 9.19 -9.70 -38.92
C GLN A 420 7.72 -9.28 -38.78
N PRO A 421 6.98 -9.69 -37.71
CA PRO A 421 5.62 -9.19 -37.50
C PRO A 421 5.57 -7.68 -37.24
N LEU A 422 6.61 -7.10 -36.60
CA LEU A 422 6.72 -5.65 -36.46
C LEU A 422 6.86 -4.95 -37.80
N GLU A 423 7.73 -5.43 -38.69
CA GLU A 423 7.89 -4.89 -40.04
C GLU A 423 6.60 -4.95 -40.85
N GLU A 424 5.91 -6.10 -40.83
CA GLU A 424 4.59 -6.28 -41.46
C GLU A 424 3.56 -5.31 -40.88
N PHE A 425 3.53 -5.14 -39.57
CA PHE A 425 2.62 -4.19 -38.92
C PHE A 425 2.92 -2.75 -39.35
N LEU A 426 4.19 -2.32 -39.33
CA LEU A 426 4.59 -0.98 -39.71
C LEU A 426 4.28 -0.69 -41.20
N ALA A 427 4.49 -1.67 -42.07
CA ALA A 427 4.16 -1.54 -43.50
C ALA A 427 2.68 -1.26 -43.79
N THR A 428 1.77 -1.64 -42.87
CA THR A 428 0.32 -1.33 -43.00
C THR A 428 -0.06 0.04 -42.46
N HIS A 429 0.89 0.78 -41.79
CA HIS A 429 0.64 2.08 -41.15
C HIS A 429 1.47 3.21 -41.76
N THR A 430 1.83 3.09 -43.02
CA THR A 430 2.53 4.15 -43.78
C THR A 430 1.63 5.37 -43.98
N GLY A 431 2.23 6.57 -44.00
CA GLY A 431 1.50 7.82 -44.12
C GLY A 431 0.83 8.32 -42.86
N CYS A 432 0.89 7.56 -41.73
CA CYS A 432 0.41 8.00 -40.43
C CYS A 432 1.30 9.12 -39.85
N ARG A 433 0.67 10.06 -39.12
CA ARG A 433 1.40 11.06 -38.36
C ARG A 433 2.06 10.42 -37.12
N ALA A 434 3.08 11.05 -36.57
CA ALA A 434 3.87 10.49 -35.46
C ALA A 434 2.99 10.07 -34.26
N ALA A 435 2.06 10.93 -33.82
CA ALA A 435 1.18 10.62 -32.71
C ALA A 435 0.22 9.45 -33.00
N GLU A 436 -0.31 9.37 -34.23
CA GLU A 436 -1.20 8.29 -34.66
C GLU A 436 -0.45 6.95 -34.74
N LEU A 437 0.72 6.93 -35.34
CA LEU A 437 1.56 5.75 -35.44
C LEU A 437 1.98 5.24 -34.06
N THR A 438 2.40 6.15 -33.15
CA THR A 438 2.67 5.78 -31.75
C THR A 438 1.44 5.19 -31.07
N GLY A 439 0.26 5.75 -31.28
CA GLY A 439 -1.01 5.22 -30.76
C GLY A 439 -1.32 3.80 -31.24
N HIS A 440 -1.07 3.49 -32.50
CA HIS A 440 -1.20 2.14 -33.06
C HIS A 440 -0.23 1.14 -32.43
N LEU A 441 1.03 1.55 -32.22
CA LEU A 441 2.05 0.73 -31.54
C LEU A 441 1.70 0.49 -30.07
N VAL A 442 1.19 1.47 -29.36
CA VAL A 442 0.69 1.32 -27.97
C VAL A 442 -0.48 0.34 -27.93
N THR A 443 -1.43 0.47 -28.86
CA THR A 443 -2.57 -0.46 -28.95
C THR A 443 -2.12 -1.89 -29.26
N LEU A 444 -1.06 -2.05 -30.05
CA LEU A 444 -0.42 -3.34 -30.29
C LEU A 444 0.18 -3.91 -29.01
N LEU A 445 0.96 -3.11 -28.28
CA LEU A 445 1.58 -3.50 -26.99
C LEU A 445 0.56 -3.94 -25.95
N ASP A 446 -0.63 -3.36 -25.92
CA ASP A 446 -1.69 -3.70 -24.98
C ASP A 446 -2.31 -5.10 -25.22
N ARG A 447 -1.97 -5.76 -26.34
CA ARG A 447 -2.40 -7.13 -26.65
C ARG A 447 -1.50 -8.20 -26.04
N PHE A 448 -0.31 -7.83 -25.55
CA PHE A 448 0.64 -8.76 -24.97
C PHE A 448 0.46 -8.93 -23.46
N ASP A 449 1.05 -9.98 -22.86
CA ASP A 449 0.96 -10.26 -21.43
C ASP A 449 1.81 -9.24 -20.63
N PRO A 450 1.20 -8.32 -19.87
CA PRO A 450 1.94 -7.30 -19.13
C PRO A 450 2.85 -7.87 -18.04
N ARG A 451 2.63 -9.13 -17.62
CA ARG A 451 3.47 -9.78 -16.58
C ARG A 451 4.79 -10.30 -17.11
N ARG A 452 4.94 -10.36 -18.42
CA ARG A 452 6.14 -10.81 -19.14
C ARG A 452 6.76 -9.69 -19.99
N ALA A 453 6.30 -8.47 -19.77
CA ALA A 453 6.80 -7.30 -20.48
C ALA A 453 8.19 -6.89 -19.96
N ASP A 454 9.03 -6.44 -20.88
CA ASP A 454 10.21 -5.64 -20.56
C ASP A 454 9.88 -4.15 -20.65
N ASP A 455 10.86 -3.29 -20.35
CA ASP A 455 10.72 -1.86 -20.58
C ASP A 455 10.54 -1.61 -22.09
N VAL A 456 9.72 -0.63 -22.46
CA VAL A 456 9.50 -0.26 -23.85
C VAL A 456 9.60 1.24 -24.01
N ALA A 457 10.50 1.68 -24.88
CA ALA A 457 10.55 3.04 -25.36
C ALA A 457 10.27 3.09 -26.85
N LEU A 458 9.39 3.99 -27.25
CA LEU A 458 9.06 4.28 -28.66
C LEU A 458 9.29 5.76 -28.91
N LEU A 459 9.92 6.07 -30.03
CA LEU A 459 10.08 7.45 -30.49
C LEU A 459 9.80 7.49 -32.00
N THR A 460 8.75 8.20 -32.36
CA THR A 460 8.29 8.36 -33.76
C THR A 460 8.48 9.78 -34.23
N LEU A 461 8.97 9.93 -35.42
CA LEU A 461 9.05 11.19 -36.15
C LEU A 461 8.26 11.05 -37.45
N SER A 462 7.51 12.05 -37.86
CA SER A 462 6.88 12.09 -39.18
C SER A 462 7.03 13.46 -39.82
N MET A 463 7.19 13.48 -41.13
CA MET A 463 7.17 14.70 -41.91
C MET A 463 5.76 14.85 -42.50
N PRO A 464 4.99 15.89 -42.11
CA PRO A 464 3.66 16.08 -42.65
C PRO A 464 3.70 16.15 -44.18
N PRO A 465 2.67 15.61 -44.88
CA PRO A 465 2.59 15.78 -46.32
C PRO A 465 2.51 17.27 -46.64
N THR A 466 3.19 17.70 -47.71
CA THR A 466 3.12 19.09 -48.16
C THR A 466 1.65 19.37 -48.52
N SER A 467 1.00 20.25 -47.75
CA SER A 467 -0.33 20.74 -48.12
C SER A 467 -0.19 21.43 -49.48
N ALA A 468 -0.90 20.91 -50.50
CA ALA A 468 -1.07 21.64 -51.74
C ALA A 468 -1.60 23.05 -51.35
N HIS A 469 -0.83 24.09 -51.69
CA HIS A 469 -1.24 25.45 -51.52
C HIS A 469 -2.61 25.62 -52.14
N ASP A 470 -3.68 25.63 -51.38
CA ASP A 470 -4.95 26.20 -51.80
C ASP A 470 -4.66 27.64 -52.09
N GLY A 471 -4.63 27.95 -53.40
CA GLY A 471 -4.48 29.31 -53.90
C GLY A 471 -5.64 30.18 -53.43
N VAL A 472 -5.51 30.74 -52.23
CA VAL A 472 -6.37 31.80 -51.82
C VAL A 472 -5.88 33.07 -52.54
N THR A 473 -6.49 33.31 -53.70
CA THR A 473 -6.47 34.57 -54.43
C THR A 473 -6.81 35.67 -53.41
N ARG A 474 -5.82 36.46 -53.01
CA ARG A 474 -6.05 37.73 -52.30
C ARG A 474 -6.88 38.62 -53.21
N THR A 475 -8.15 38.69 -53.01
CA THR A 475 -8.99 39.78 -53.55
C THR A 475 -8.59 41.05 -52.79
N GLU A 476 -7.86 41.93 -53.48
CA GLU A 476 -7.63 43.31 -53.03
C GLU A 476 -8.98 44.02 -52.97
N THR A 477 -9.47 44.20 -51.77
CA THR A 477 -10.60 45.14 -51.55
C THR A 477 -10.02 46.55 -51.44
N THR A 478 -10.07 47.27 -52.57
CA THR A 478 -9.81 48.71 -52.63
C THR A 478 -10.91 49.44 -51.84
N ALA A 479 -10.59 49.93 -50.67
CA ALA A 479 -11.47 50.81 -49.92
C ALA A 479 -11.34 52.23 -50.49
N THR A 480 -12.34 52.65 -51.24
CA THR A 480 -12.55 54.05 -51.69
C THR A 480 -13.04 54.83 -50.49
N THR A 481 -12.20 55.77 -50.01
CA THR A 481 -12.59 56.74 -48.99
C THR A 481 -13.34 57.90 -49.68
N GLU A 482 -14.67 57.97 -49.57
CA GLU A 482 -15.42 59.17 -49.84
C GLU A 482 -15.36 60.12 -48.63
N VAL A 483 -14.75 61.26 -48.87
CA VAL A 483 -14.85 62.47 -48.01
C VAL A 483 -16.15 63.14 -48.28
N GLY A 484 -17.10 63.08 -47.43
CA GLY A 484 -18.31 63.88 -47.40
C GLY A 484 -18.12 65.09 -46.51
N ASP A 485 -17.93 66.20 -47.13
CA ASP A 485 -18.06 67.54 -46.54
C ASP A 485 -19.56 67.88 -46.37
N HIS A 486 -19.95 68.33 -45.20
CA HIS A 486 -21.02 69.31 -45.01
C HIS A 486 -21.31 69.60 -43.52
N GLY A 487 -21.15 70.92 -43.17
CA GLY A 487 -22.02 71.69 -42.29
C GLY A 487 -21.71 71.76 -40.81
#